data_14a807ac2df1cb9bd49b76c3fb618ed2
#
_entry.id   14a807ac2df1cb9bd49b76c3fb618ed2
#
_cell.length_a   1.000
_cell.length_b   1.000
_cell.length_c   1.000
_cell.angle_alpha   90.00
_cell.angle_beta   90.00
_cell.angle_gamma   90.00
#
_symmetry.space_group_name_H-M   'P 1'
#
loop_
_entity.id
_entity.type
_entity.pdbx_description
1 polymer ?
#
loop_
_entity_poly.entity_id
_entity_poly.type
_entity_poly.pdbx_seq_one_letter_code
_entity_poly.pdbx_strand_id
1 'polypeptide(L)'
;MRPRLDARSLAAVLPEAILVLVLVAAAGLFVADGARVIRFPYPMDYGEGPLLDQTLRLGRLEGIYRPSPASSPYTISNYPPVYPLVLSPLGRLLGPAYWYGRLLSWVSIVAAAVFVGLILHALTGDRAAAVIGALSLLALPPVSYWSSLYRVDALALGLSLSAICVIVRRPAGRLTVPAVALLLTAAIYTRQSYGLAAPLAACLWLGHVTSWRRALVLAGLTGGLGAALYLGLERATNGGFSFNIVSANLNDYQAGSLVAYLTDVWTLMPLTLAGVGLFLVLAPWFGVRSWRLVASYLLGAVVSGLTIGKVGSNVNYLIELGVGVSLAIGALLAWQRPRRVAHATIALLLALDLALVVLASPYRTVTHVRLKQGEEARRLLEVVHQAPGAVVADEDMGLLPLDRRPIVFQPFEMTQLARTGRWNQRPFLDEIERQAFAAILIYRIPDLPLHRLRWTDEMLTAIDRRYVLAERVGLTEVYRPRPGG
;
A
#
# COMPACT_ATOMS: atom_id res chain seq x y z
N MET A 1 -46.76 -23.39 -5.12
CA MET A 1 -46.40 -23.11 -6.52
C MET A 1 -44.97 -22.55 -6.56
N ARG A 2 -44.00 -23.31 -7.05
CA ARG A 2 -42.65 -22.76 -7.29
C ARG A 2 -42.74 -21.94 -8.59
N PRO A 3 -42.28 -20.66 -8.61
CA PRO A 3 -42.27 -19.93 -9.87
C PRO A 3 -41.35 -20.64 -10.85
N ARG A 4 -41.84 -21.04 -12.00
CA ARG A 4 -41.03 -21.50 -13.12
C ARG A 4 -40.20 -20.28 -13.57
N LEU A 5 -38.89 -20.37 -13.40
CA LEU A 5 -37.97 -19.38 -13.96
C LEU A 5 -38.12 -19.45 -15.48
N ASP A 6 -38.69 -18.40 -16.06
CA ASP A 6 -38.85 -18.27 -17.50
C ASP A 6 -37.44 -18.11 -18.14
N ALA A 7 -37.20 -18.67 -19.31
CA ALA A 7 -35.89 -18.60 -20.00
C ALA A 7 -35.38 -17.18 -20.15
N ARG A 8 -36.29 -16.18 -20.26
CA ARG A 8 -35.95 -14.76 -20.28
C ARG A 8 -35.46 -14.22 -18.92
N SER A 9 -35.94 -14.75 -17.79
CA SER A 9 -35.48 -14.40 -16.46
C SER A 9 -34.11 -15.04 -16.16
N LEU A 10 -33.85 -16.23 -16.61
CA LEU A 10 -32.56 -16.91 -16.52
C LEU A 10 -31.48 -16.18 -17.32
N ALA A 11 -31.77 -15.76 -18.56
CA ALA A 11 -30.84 -15.00 -19.41
C ALA A 11 -30.43 -13.65 -18.81
N ALA A 12 -31.27 -13.04 -17.97
CA ALA A 12 -30.96 -11.77 -17.31
C ALA A 12 -30.17 -11.92 -16.01
N VAL A 13 -30.28 -13.05 -15.32
CA VAL A 13 -29.60 -13.30 -14.02
C VAL A 13 -28.26 -14.01 -14.18
N LEU A 14 -28.10 -14.83 -15.22
CA LEU A 14 -26.91 -15.64 -15.44
C LEU A 14 -25.61 -14.83 -15.54
N PRO A 15 -25.52 -13.70 -16.30
CA PRO A 15 -24.30 -12.91 -16.39
C PRO A 15 -23.85 -12.33 -15.04
N GLU A 16 -24.80 -11.84 -14.22
CA GLU A 16 -24.49 -11.33 -12.88
C GLU A 16 -24.03 -12.46 -11.96
N ALA A 17 -24.65 -13.64 -12.05
CA ALA A 17 -24.24 -14.81 -11.27
C ALA A 17 -22.83 -15.29 -11.66
N ILE A 18 -22.46 -15.24 -12.96
CA ILE A 18 -21.11 -15.52 -13.43
C ILE A 18 -20.11 -14.52 -12.85
N LEU A 19 -20.44 -13.23 -12.91
CA LEU A 19 -19.59 -12.20 -12.32
C LEU A 19 -19.36 -12.43 -10.82
N VAL A 20 -20.43 -12.70 -10.07
CA VAL A 20 -20.33 -13.00 -8.63
C VAL A 20 -19.48 -14.24 -8.39
N LEU A 21 -19.61 -15.29 -9.20
CA LEU A 21 -18.80 -16.51 -9.08
C LEU A 21 -17.31 -16.23 -9.31
N VAL A 22 -16.97 -15.46 -10.34
CA VAL A 22 -15.59 -15.02 -10.61
C VAL A 22 -15.03 -14.25 -9.42
N LEU A 23 -15.79 -13.31 -8.87
CA LEU A 23 -15.36 -12.48 -7.75
C LEU A 23 -15.25 -13.28 -6.44
N VAL A 24 -16.13 -14.24 -6.20
CA VAL A 24 -16.03 -15.16 -5.04
C VAL A 24 -14.78 -16.03 -5.18
N ALA A 25 -14.50 -16.54 -6.37
CA ALA A 25 -13.27 -17.29 -6.62
C ALA A 25 -12.01 -16.41 -6.38
N ALA A 26 -12.02 -15.17 -6.88
CA ALA A 26 -10.94 -14.21 -6.63
C ALA A 26 -10.74 -13.92 -5.13
N ALA A 27 -11.84 -13.70 -4.40
CA ALA A 27 -11.79 -13.49 -2.94
C ALA A 27 -11.28 -14.75 -2.22
N GLY A 28 -11.66 -15.95 -2.65
CA GLY A 28 -11.13 -17.22 -2.14
C GLY A 28 -9.61 -17.33 -2.34
N LEU A 29 -9.10 -16.96 -3.52
CA LEU A 29 -7.67 -16.91 -3.80
C LEU A 29 -6.96 -15.87 -2.93
N PHE A 30 -7.54 -14.68 -2.78
CA PHE A 30 -7.03 -13.63 -1.90
C PHE A 30 -6.90 -14.13 -0.43
N VAL A 31 -7.91 -14.80 0.08
CA VAL A 31 -7.88 -15.38 1.44
C VAL A 31 -6.80 -16.45 1.56
N ALA A 32 -6.71 -17.35 0.59
CA ALA A 32 -5.73 -18.44 0.60
C ALA A 32 -4.29 -17.91 0.52
N ASP A 33 -4.02 -16.98 -0.39
CA ASP A 33 -2.68 -16.39 -0.56
C ASP A 33 -2.32 -15.50 0.64
N GLY A 34 -3.28 -14.71 1.16
CA GLY A 34 -3.10 -13.92 2.38
C GLY A 34 -2.75 -14.78 3.60
N ALA A 35 -3.44 -15.91 3.78
CA ALA A 35 -3.13 -16.84 4.87
C ALA A 35 -1.72 -17.45 4.77
N ARG A 36 -1.22 -17.71 3.56
CA ARG A 36 0.15 -18.17 3.32
C ARG A 36 1.18 -17.07 3.65
N VAL A 37 0.94 -15.84 3.16
CA VAL A 37 1.81 -14.69 3.42
C VAL A 37 1.88 -14.36 4.91
N ILE A 38 0.74 -14.36 5.62
CA ILE A 38 0.70 -14.10 7.07
C ILE A 38 1.56 -15.12 7.84
N ARG A 39 1.51 -16.39 7.45
CA ARG A 39 2.26 -17.47 8.11
C ARG A 39 3.74 -17.54 7.72
N PHE A 40 4.12 -16.90 6.60
CA PHE A 40 5.51 -16.92 6.14
C PHE A 40 6.39 -16.09 7.08
N PRO A 41 7.44 -16.67 7.70
CA PRO A 41 8.17 -16.02 8.79
C PRO A 41 9.15 -14.95 8.33
N TYR A 42 9.53 -14.92 7.04
CA TYR A 42 10.56 -14.03 6.50
C TYR A 42 9.97 -12.83 5.77
N PRO A 43 10.78 -11.78 5.47
CA PRO A 43 10.30 -10.63 4.71
C PRO A 43 9.86 -11.03 3.30
N MET A 44 8.76 -10.45 2.84
CA MET A 44 8.21 -10.62 1.50
C MET A 44 8.54 -9.43 0.60
N ASP A 45 8.85 -8.29 1.18
CA ASP A 45 9.10 -7.02 0.51
C ASP A 45 10.17 -6.21 1.27
N TYR A 46 10.96 -5.45 0.54
CA TYR A 46 11.99 -4.54 1.06
C TYR A 46 11.51 -3.65 2.20
N GLY A 47 10.32 -3.07 2.08
CA GLY A 47 9.79 -2.11 3.05
C GLY A 47 9.21 -2.71 4.33
N GLU A 48 9.05 -4.04 4.43
CA GLU A 48 8.56 -4.67 5.66
C GLU A 48 9.58 -4.58 6.81
N GLY A 49 10.88 -4.72 6.49
CA GLY A 49 11.96 -4.67 7.47
C GLY A 49 12.03 -3.36 8.24
N PRO A 50 12.12 -2.20 7.58
CA PRO A 50 12.10 -0.90 8.23
C PRO A 50 10.87 -0.65 9.09
N LEU A 51 9.68 -1.09 8.66
CA LEU A 51 8.45 -0.93 9.46
C LEU A 51 8.44 -1.84 10.69
N LEU A 52 8.99 -3.05 10.60
CA LEU A 52 9.17 -3.92 11.77
C LEU A 52 10.18 -3.31 12.75
N ASP A 53 11.32 -2.81 12.28
CA ASP A 53 12.31 -2.11 13.12
C ASP A 53 11.69 -0.91 13.84
N GLN A 54 10.94 -0.06 13.12
CA GLN A 54 10.23 1.07 13.71
C GLN A 54 9.20 0.63 14.77
N THR A 55 8.47 -0.46 14.50
CA THR A 55 7.52 -1.04 15.46
C THR A 55 8.21 -1.48 16.75
N LEU A 56 9.34 -2.17 16.64
CA LEU A 56 10.13 -2.64 17.78
C LEU A 56 10.75 -1.48 18.57
N ARG A 57 11.27 -0.46 17.88
CA ARG A 57 11.82 0.75 18.50
C ARG A 57 10.76 1.51 19.30
N LEU A 58 9.57 1.74 18.70
CA LEU A 58 8.45 2.36 19.43
C LEU A 58 8.00 1.52 20.63
N GLY A 59 8.02 0.18 20.52
CA GLY A 59 7.75 -0.74 21.64
C GLY A 59 8.73 -0.60 22.79
N ARG A 60 9.97 -0.15 22.52
CA ARG A 60 11.00 0.18 23.50
C ARG A 60 11.01 1.66 23.92
N LEU A 61 10.02 2.45 23.44
CA LEU A 61 9.91 3.91 23.63
C LEU A 61 11.08 4.70 22.98
N GLU A 62 11.69 4.15 21.94
CA GLU A 62 12.75 4.81 21.17
C GLU A 62 12.14 5.64 20.03
N GLY A 63 12.71 6.82 19.77
CA GLY A 63 12.30 7.67 18.67
C GLY A 63 12.63 7.07 17.30
N ILE A 64 11.75 7.26 16.32
CA ILE A 64 11.95 6.75 14.94
C ILE A 64 12.28 7.85 13.94
N TYR A 65 12.10 9.14 14.30
CA TYR A 65 12.36 10.28 13.43
C TYR A 65 13.61 11.01 13.89
N ARG A 66 14.71 10.79 13.20
CA ARG A 66 15.97 11.48 13.45
C ARG A 66 16.07 12.74 12.58
N PRO A 67 16.57 13.86 13.12
CA PRO A 67 16.67 15.11 12.35
C PRO A 67 17.72 15.05 11.23
N SER A 68 18.68 14.13 11.33
CA SER A 68 19.73 13.95 10.32
C SER A 68 20.30 12.53 10.38
N PRO A 69 20.60 11.90 9.23
CA PRO A 69 21.34 10.66 9.14
C PRO A 69 22.86 10.88 9.04
N ALA A 70 23.41 11.88 9.70
CA ALA A 70 24.83 12.21 9.64
C ALA A 70 25.75 11.15 10.29
N SER A 71 25.20 10.31 11.16
CA SER A 71 25.88 9.18 11.81
C SER A 71 24.96 7.97 11.87
N SER A 72 25.56 6.79 12.07
CA SER A 72 24.80 5.53 12.24
C SER A 72 23.72 5.63 13.35
N PRO A 73 22.54 5.02 13.18
CA PRO A 73 22.06 4.30 11.99
C PRO A 73 21.63 5.27 10.88
N TYR A 74 21.99 4.93 9.65
CA TYR A 74 21.63 5.68 8.44
C TYR A 74 20.27 5.19 7.93
N THR A 75 19.20 5.64 8.58
CA THR A 75 17.83 5.16 8.33
C THR A 75 16.83 6.31 8.26
N ILE A 76 15.78 6.12 7.48
CA ILE A 76 14.70 7.08 7.26
C ILE A 76 13.36 6.41 7.57
N SER A 77 12.49 7.11 8.31
CA SER A 77 11.12 6.69 8.58
C SER A 77 10.15 7.36 7.61
N ASN A 78 9.92 6.72 6.45
CA ASN A 78 9.20 7.29 5.30
C ASN A 78 7.71 7.54 5.55
N TYR A 79 7.14 7.00 6.62
CA TYR A 79 5.71 7.06 6.90
C TYR A 79 5.42 7.69 8.26
N PRO A 80 4.24 8.34 8.42
CA PRO A 80 3.74 8.80 9.72
C PRO A 80 3.53 7.63 10.70
N PRO A 81 3.45 7.90 12.03
CA PRO A 81 3.70 6.89 13.05
C PRO A 81 2.55 5.93 13.36
N VAL A 82 1.32 6.16 12.87
CA VAL A 82 0.13 5.43 13.35
C VAL A 82 0.26 3.92 13.16
N TYR A 83 0.74 3.43 12.01
CA TYR A 83 0.86 2.00 11.76
C TYR A 83 1.85 1.31 12.71
N PRO A 84 3.12 1.72 12.80
CA PRO A 84 4.05 1.11 13.74
C PRO A 84 3.67 1.37 15.21
N LEU A 85 2.99 2.49 15.52
CA LEU A 85 2.50 2.78 16.87
C LEU A 85 1.40 1.79 17.30
N VAL A 86 0.43 1.48 16.43
CA VAL A 86 -0.63 0.48 16.68
C VAL A 86 -0.04 -0.90 16.93
N LEU A 87 1.04 -1.24 16.23
CA LEU A 87 1.71 -2.54 16.34
C LEU A 87 2.76 -2.61 17.46
N SER A 88 3.21 -1.47 17.99
CA SER A 88 4.28 -1.41 18.99
C SER A 88 4.01 -2.22 20.27
N PRO A 89 2.77 -2.32 20.82
CA PRO A 89 2.48 -3.19 21.95
C PRO A 89 2.71 -4.67 21.60
N LEU A 90 2.33 -5.10 20.38
CA LEU A 90 2.55 -6.47 19.93
C LEU A 90 4.05 -6.74 19.73
N GLY A 91 4.78 -5.81 19.12
CA GLY A 91 6.24 -5.90 18.99
C GLY A 91 6.96 -6.01 20.32
N ARG A 92 6.50 -5.27 21.33
CA ARG A 92 7.05 -5.34 22.70
C ARG A 92 6.76 -6.68 23.39
N LEU A 93 5.53 -7.20 23.25
CA LEU A 93 5.07 -8.40 23.96
C LEU A 93 5.50 -9.69 23.27
N LEU A 94 5.44 -9.73 21.94
CA LEU A 94 5.65 -10.94 21.13
C LEU A 94 7.02 -10.98 20.45
N GLY A 95 7.75 -9.85 20.46
CA GLY A 95 9.03 -9.73 19.77
C GLY A 95 8.91 -9.56 18.26
N PRO A 96 10.04 -9.70 17.53
CA PRO A 96 10.10 -9.47 16.11
C PRO A 96 9.37 -10.59 15.34
N ALA A 97 8.34 -10.21 14.58
CA ALA A 97 7.64 -11.11 13.67
C ALA A 97 6.81 -10.31 12.65
N TYR A 98 6.62 -10.86 11.45
CA TYR A 98 5.84 -10.20 10.40
C TYR A 98 4.34 -10.47 10.48
N TRP A 99 3.93 -11.60 11.06
CA TRP A 99 2.55 -12.07 10.99
C TRP A 99 1.52 -11.09 11.57
N TYR A 100 1.81 -10.38 12.66
CA TYR A 100 0.83 -9.47 13.28
C TYR A 100 0.58 -8.21 12.47
N GLY A 101 1.59 -7.65 11.81
CA GLY A 101 1.39 -6.50 10.92
C GLY A 101 0.72 -6.91 9.60
N ARG A 102 1.07 -8.07 9.05
CA ARG A 102 0.39 -8.65 7.89
C ARG A 102 -1.08 -8.96 8.19
N LEU A 103 -1.37 -9.48 9.38
CA LEU A 103 -2.74 -9.71 9.83
C LEU A 103 -3.51 -8.40 9.96
N LEU A 104 -2.91 -7.35 10.56
CA LEU A 104 -3.52 -6.02 10.64
C LEU A 104 -3.84 -5.48 9.24
N SER A 105 -2.90 -5.58 8.31
CA SER A 105 -3.10 -5.15 6.91
C SER A 105 -4.23 -5.94 6.24
N TRP A 106 -4.22 -7.26 6.39
CA TRP A 106 -5.23 -8.13 5.79
C TRP A 106 -6.65 -7.89 6.36
N VAL A 107 -6.78 -7.75 7.68
CA VAL A 107 -8.06 -7.40 8.33
C VAL A 107 -8.54 -6.02 7.87
N SER A 108 -7.63 -5.06 7.75
CA SER A 108 -7.96 -3.70 7.30
C SER A 108 -8.49 -3.66 5.87
N ILE A 109 -7.95 -4.46 4.95
CA ILE A 109 -8.46 -4.48 3.57
C ILE A 109 -9.78 -5.22 3.45
N VAL A 110 -10.00 -6.28 4.23
CA VAL A 110 -11.32 -6.93 4.31
C VAL A 110 -12.36 -5.96 4.85
N ALA A 111 -12.03 -5.19 5.89
CA ALA A 111 -12.89 -4.13 6.39
C ALA A 111 -13.13 -3.03 5.33
N ALA A 112 -12.11 -2.65 4.57
CA ALA A 112 -12.23 -1.70 3.45
C ALA A 112 -13.21 -2.20 2.38
N ALA A 113 -13.15 -3.48 2.00
CA ALA A 113 -14.10 -4.09 1.07
C ALA A 113 -15.54 -4.08 1.62
N VAL A 114 -15.70 -4.38 2.91
CA VAL A 114 -17.02 -4.25 3.57
C VAL A 114 -17.51 -2.81 3.53
N PHE A 115 -16.65 -1.82 3.79
CA PHE A 115 -17.05 -0.40 3.69
C PHE A 115 -17.43 0.00 2.26
N VAL A 116 -16.74 -0.48 1.22
CA VAL A 116 -17.16 -0.27 -0.18
C VAL A 116 -18.58 -0.80 -0.39
N GLY A 117 -18.88 -2.00 0.06
CA GLY A 117 -20.23 -2.57 -0.03
C GLY A 117 -21.27 -1.74 0.73
N LEU A 118 -20.98 -1.33 1.97
CA LEU A 118 -21.89 -0.51 2.79
C LEU A 118 -22.13 0.87 2.17
N ILE A 119 -21.11 1.49 1.59
CA ILE A 119 -21.21 2.77 0.86
C ILE A 119 -22.11 2.60 -0.37
N LEU A 120 -21.86 1.59 -1.19
CA LEU A 120 -22.66 1.31 -2.38
C LEU A 120 -24.12 1.00 -2.02
N HIS A 121 -24.36 0.18 -1.01
CA HIS A 121 -25.72 -0.10 -0.56
C HIS A 121 -26.44 1.17 -0.10
N ALA A 122 -25.78 2.03 0.65
CA ALA A 122 -26.37 3.29 1.12
C ALA A 122 -26.64 4.28 -0.04
N LEU A 123 -25.86 4.24 -1.11
CA LEU A 123 -26.01 5.12 -2.26
C LEU A 123 -27.06 4.63 -3.28
N THR A 124 -27.18 3.30 -3.45
CA THR A 124 -27.95 2.70 -4.55
C THR A 124 -29.16 1.89 -4.08
N GLY A 125 -29.18 1.41 -2.83
CA GLY A 125 -30.18 0.46 -2.34
C GLY A 125 -30.01 -0.97 -2.87
N ASP A 126 -29.10 -1.20 -3.82
CA ASP A 126 -28.88 -2.47 -4.51
C ASP A 126 -27.86 -3.35 -3.75
N ARG A 127 -28.31 -4.48 -3.20
CA ARG A 127 -27.46 -5.39 -2.42
C ARG A 127 -26.49 -6.16 -3.29
N ALA A 128 -26.89 -6.57 -4.50
CA ALA A 128 -26.04 -7.34 -5.37
C ALA A 128 -24.90 -6.46 -5.93
N ALA A 129 -25.22 -5.25 -6.37
CA ALA A 129 -24.23 -4.28 -6.78
C ALA A 129 -23.24 -3.90 -5.65
N ALA A 130 -23.73 -3.83 -4.40
CA ALA A 130 -22.90 -3.59 -3.22
C ALA A 130 -21.91 -4.75 -2.97
N VAL A 131 -22.37 -6.00 -3.08
CA VAL A 131 -21.51 -7.19 -2.92
C VAL A 131 -20.50 -7.27 -4.07
N ILE A 132 -20.93 -7.04 -5.31
CA ILE A 132 -20.03 -7.03 -6.47
C ILE A 132 -18.94 -5.97 -6.30
N GLY A 133 -19.27 -4.73 -5.94
CA GLY A 133 -18.29 -3.69 -5.71
C GLY A 133 -17.31 -4.00 -4.57
N ALA A 134 -17.81 -4.59 -3.46
CA ALA A 134 -16.97 -5.03 -2.35
C ALA A 134 -15.97 -6.11 -2.77
N LEU A 135 -16.44 -7.15 -3.47
CA LEU A 135 -15.59 -8.25 -3.93
C LEU A 135 -14.64 -7.82 -5.05
N SER A 136 -15.04 -6.89 -5.92
CA SER A 136 -14.18 -6.35 -6.97
C SER A 136 -12.91 -5.74 -6.40
N LEU A 137 -12.97 -5.07 -5.23
CA LEU A 137 -11.78 -4.52 -4.58
C LEU A 137 -10.72 -5.59 -4.30
N LEU A 138 -11.14 -6.76 -3.81
CA LEU A 138 -10.23 -7.85 -3.47
C LEU A 138 -9.66 -8.57 -4.72
N ALA A 139 -10.34 -8.45 -5.87
CA ALA A 139 -9.90 -9.02 -7.14
C ALA A 139 -8.82 -8.18 -7.84
N LEU A 140 -8.72 -6.87 -7.51
CA LEU A 140 -7.79 -5.96 -8.17
C LEU A 140 -6.33 -6.24 -7.77
N PRO A 141 -5.39 -6.39 -8.73
CA PRO A 141 -4.00 -6.81 -8.46
C PRO A 141 -3.24 -5.92 -7.47
N PRO A 142 -3.29 -4.57 -7.54
CA PRO A 142 -2.61 -3.72 -6.56
C PRO A 142 -3.09 -3.98 -5.13
N VAL A 143 -4.37 -4.30 -4.97
CA VAL A 143 -4.99 -4.59 -3.68
C VAL A 143 -4.64 -5.99 -3.21
N SER A 144 -4.85 -7.01 -4.05
CA SER A 144 -4.66 -8.42 -3.68
C SER A 144 -3.20 -8.74 -3.32
N TYR A 145 -2.24 -8.11 -4.00
CA TYR A 145 -0.81 -8.28 -3.74
C TYR A 145 -0.35 -7.53 -2.48
N TRP A 146 -0.63 -6.23 -2.43
CA TRP A 146 0.00 -5.36 -1.42
C TRP A 146 -0.62 -5.48 -0.02
N SER A 147 -1.90 -5.82 0.03
CA SER A 147 -2.68 -5.76 1.27
C SER A 147 -2.40 -6.88 2.26
N SER A 148 -1.65 -7.90 1.87
CA SER A 148 -1.22 -8.97 2.78
C SER A 148 0.18 -8.75 3.35
N LEU A 149 0.86 -7.65 2.98
CA LEU A 149 2.21 -7.32 3.44
C LEU A 149 2.18 -6.52 4.74
N TYR A 150 3.29 -6.48 5.45
CA TYR A 150 3.49 -5.62 6.63
C TYR A 150 3.66 -4.17 6.17
N ARG A 151 2.55 -3.54 5.74
CA ARG A 151 2.57 -2.22 5.07
C ARG A 151 1.46 -1.32 5.58
N VAL A 152 1.71 -0.02 5.55
CA VAL A 152 0.82 1.03 6.09
C VAL A 152 -0.48 1.21 5.30
N ASP A 153 -0.50 0.78 4.05
CA ASP A 153 -1.52 1.13 3.04
C ASP A 153 -2.92 0.66 3.40
N ALA A 154 -3.06 -0.61 3.80
CA ALA A 154 -4.36 -1.21 4.07
C ALA A 154 -5.05 -0.58 5.29
N LEU A 155 -4.29 -0.27 6.36
CA LEU A 155 -4.84 0.42 7.53
C LEU A 155 -5.30 1.84 7.18
N ALA A 156 -4.50 2.59 6.42
CA ALA A 156 -4.87 3.93 5.96
C ALA A 156 -6.15 3.88 5.12
N LEU A 157 -6.27 2.89 4.21
CA LEU A 157 -7.46 2.68 3.40
C LEU A 157 -8.69 2.35 4.26
N GLY A 158 -8.56 1.41 5.19
CA GLY A 158 -9.66 1.04 6.10
C GLY A 158 -10.19 2.23 6.90
N LEU A 159 -9.29 3.07 7.42
CA LEU A 159 -9.64 4.29 8.15
C LEU A 159 -10.32 5.32 7.23
N SER A 160 -9.79 5.56 6.03
CA SER A 160 -10.35 6.52 5.09
C SER A 160 -11.74 6.10 4.59
N LEU A 161 -11.94 4.81 4.27
CA LEU A 161 -13.24 4.29 3.85
C LEU A 161 -14.26 4.20 4.98
N SER A 162 -13.82 3.95 6.22
CA SER A 162 -14.71 4.07 7.39
C SER A 162 -15.26 5.49 7.52
N ALA A 163 -14.42 6.52 7.29
CA ALA A 163 -14.84 7.92 7.27
C ALA A 163 -15.89 8.18 6.19
N ILE A 164 -15.67 7.71 4.95
CA ILE A 164 -16.65 7.81 3.86
C ILE A 164 -17.95 7.06 4.19
N CYS A 165 -17.86 5.87 4.77
CA CYS A 165 -19.03 5.10 5.18
C CYS A 165 -19.88 5.84 6.23
N VAL A 166 -19.24 6.43 7.24
CA VAL A 166 -19.92 7.23 8.28
C VAL A 166 -20.64 8.42 7.66
N ILE A 167 -19.96 9.19 6.77
CA ILE A 167 -20.52 10.42 6.19
C ILE A 167 -21.64 10.14 5.18
N VAL A 168 -21.58 9.03 4.46
CA VAL A 168 -22.63 8.63 3.51
C VAL A 168 -23.88 8.17 4.26
N ARG A 169 -23.71 7.39 5.34
CA ARG A 169 -24.85 6.82 6.09
C ARG A 169 -25.48 7.77 7.09
N ARG A 170 -24.74 8.72 7.65
CA ARG A 170 -25.19 9.65 8.69
C ARG A 170 -24.75 11.09 8.44
N PRO A 171 -25.02 11.70 7.25
CA PRO A 171 -24.45 12.99 6.90
C PRO A 171 -24.87 14.13 7.84
N ALA A 172 -26.07 14.06 8.43
CA ALA A 172 -26.63 15.08 9.32
C ALA A 172 -26.32 14.85 10.82
N GLY A 173 -25.68 13.72 11.20
CA GLY A 173 -25.40 13.37 12.60
C GLY A 173 -24.52 14.43 13.29
N ARG A 174 -24.75 14.66 14.59
CA ARG A 174 -23.99 15.64 15.38
C ARG A 174 -22.50 15.27 15.49
N LEU A 175 -22.21 13.99 15.68
CA LEU A 175 -20.84 13.47 15.81
C LEU A 175 -20.19 13.09 14.47
N THR A 176 -20.91 13.20 13.34
CA THR A 176 -20.39 12.78 12.04
C THR A 176 -19.14 13.57 11.65
N VAL A 177 -19.19 14.90 11.73
CA VAL A 177 -18.05 15.74 11.32
C VAL A 177 -16.81 15.48 12.19
N PRO A 178 -16.86 15.51 13.53
CA PRO A 178 -15.67 15.22 14.33
C PRO A 178 -15.18 13.77 14.17
N ALA A 179 -16.04 12.78 14.09
CA ALA A 179 -15.63 11.39 13.88
C ALA A 179 -14.94 11.19 12.52
N VAL A 180 -15.50 11.78 11.45
CA VAL A 180 -14.88 11.72 10.11
C VAL A 180 -13.56 12.46 10.10
N ALA A 181 -13.44 13.64 10.74
CA ALA A 181 -12.18 14.37 10.84
C ALA A 181 -11.10 13.55 11.54
N LEU A 182 -11.43 12.87 12.65
CA LEU A 182 -10.49 11.99 13.36
C LEU A 182 -10.05 10.80 12.50
N LEU A 183 -10.98 10.14 11.81
CA LEU A 183 -10.67 8.99 10.94
C LEU A 183 -9.80 9.39 9.74
N LEU A 184 -10.11 10.52 9.10
CA LEU A 184 -9.29 11.04 7.99
C LEU A 184 -7.90 11.46 8.47
N THR A 185 -7.80 12.12 9.62
CA THR A 185 -6.51 12.48 10.20
C THR A 185 -5.71 11.23 10.55
N ALA A 186 -6.33 10.20 11.14
CA ALA A 186 -5.68 8.93 11.42
C ALA A 186 -5.20 8.23 10.14
N ALA A 187 -5.99 8.26 9.05
CA ALA A 187 -5.58 7.74 7.76
C ALA A 187 -4.34 8.46 7.21
N ILE A 188 -4.33 9.79 7.23
CA ILE A 188 -3.20 10.63 6.80
C ILE A 188 -1.96 10.34 7.64
N TYR A 189 -2.12 10.17 8.97
CA TYR A 189 -1.02 9.85 9.89
C TYR A 189 -0.65 8.35 9.93
N THR A 190 -1.37 7.53 9.16
CA THR A 190 -0.95 6.18 8.79
C THR A 190 -0.11 6.22 7.50
N ARG A 191 -0.59 6.97 6.49
CA ARG A 191 0.11 7.19 5.22
C ARG A 191 -0.29 8.53 4.62
N GLN A 192 0.68 9.43 4.43
CA GLN A 192 0.45 10.81 3.99
C GLN A 192 -0.25 10.96 2.64
N SER A 193 -0.11 10.01 1.71
CA SER A 193 -0.77 10.05 0.39
C SER A 193 -2.30 9.91 0.47
N TYR A 194 -2.85 9.43 1.59
CA TYR A 194 -4.30 9.34 1.82
C TYR A 194 -4.96 10.67 2.20
N GLY A 195 -4.24 11.77 2.05
CA GLY A 195 -4.72 13.13 2.31
C GLY A 195 -5.62 13.73 1.22
N LEU A 196 -5.93 13.01 0.13
CA LEU A 196 -6.64 13.62 -1.01
C LEU A 196 -7.95 12.92 -1.37
N ALA A 197 -7.97 11.64 -1.72
CA ALA A 197 -9.16 10.98 -2.29
C ALA A 197 -10.36 10.99 -1.35
N ALA A 198 -10.21 10.44 -0.15
CA ALA A 198 -11.29 10.38 0.83
C ALA A 198 -11.64 11.76 1.42
N PRO A 199 -10.69 12.65 1.78
CA PRO A 199 -11.03 14.00 2.24
C PRO A 199 -11.81 14.82 1.21
N LEU A 200 -11.39 14.80 -0.07
CA LEU A 200 -12.09 15.49 -1.16
C LEU A 200 -13.51 14.94 -1.33
N ALA A 201 -13.66 13.62 -1.43
CA ALA A 201 -14.98 12.99 -1.57
C ALA A 201 -15.89 13.26 -0.38
N ALA A 202 -15.38 13.23 0.85
CA ALA A 202 -16.13 13.52 2.06
C ALA A 202 -16.64 14.98 2.09
N CYS A 203 -15.77 15.95 1.79
CA CYS A 203 -16.13 17.36 1.77
C CYS A 203 -17.16 17.66 0.67
N LEU A 204 -16.93 17.20 -0.56
CA LEU A 204 -17.86 17.46 -1.67
C LEU A 204 -19.21 16.77 -1.45
N TRP A 205 -19.21 15.55 -0.95
CA TRP A 205 -20.45 14.84 -0.61
C TRP A 205 -21.23 15.57 0.49
N LEU A 206 -20.56 15.95 1.58
CA LEU A 206 -21.19 16.63 2.70
C LEU A 206 -21.77 18.01 2.29
N GLY A 207 -21.01 18.77 1.50
CA GLY A 207 -21.44 20.04 0.94
C GLY A 207 -22.70 19.91 0.11
N HIS A 208 -22.79 18.82 -0.68
CA HIS A 208 -23.93 18.55 -1.54
C HIS A 208 -25.17 18.05 -0.80
N VAL A 209 -25.02 17.11 0.18
CA VAL A 209 -26.17 16.46 0.81
C VAL A 209 -26.66 17.17 2.06
N THR A 210 -25.85 18.07 2.64
CA THR A 210 -26.23 18.84 3.85
C THR A 210 -25.96 20.33 3.69
N SER A 211 -24.70 20.79 3.82
CA SER A 211 -24.32 22.18 3.63
C SER A 211 -22.83 22.35 3.45
N TRP A 212 -22.42 23.35 2.68
CA TRP A 212 -21.02 23.74 2.50
C TRP A 212 -20.36 24.22 3.81
N ARG A 213 -21.14 24.77 4.74
CA ARG A 213 -20.64 25.12 6.09
C ARG A 213 -20.12 23.90 6.81
N ARG A 214 -20.84 22.78 6.78
CA ARG A 214 -20.37 21.52 7.41
C ARG A 214 -19.15 20.94 6.70
N ALA A 215 -19.09 21.04 5.38
CA ALA A 215 -17.92 20.64 4.59
C ALA A 215 -16.67 21.45 4.96
N LEU A 216 -16.81 22.77 5.09
CA LEU A 216 -15.71 23.66 5.53
C LEU A 216 -15.28 23.36 6.98
N VAL A 217 -16.23 23.08 7.88
CA VAL A 217 -15.90 22.66 9.26
C VAL A 217 -15.14 21.33 9.24
N LEU A 218 -15.55 20.36 8.40
CA LEU A 218 -14.81 19.09 8.25
C LEU A 218 -13.39 19.34 7.74
N ALA A 219 -13.24 20.12 6.68
CA ALA A 219 -11.92 20.47 6.14
C ALA A 219 -11.04 21.19 7.18
N GLY A 220 -11.61 22.16 7.89
CA GLY A 220 -10.92 22.90 8.96
C GLY A 220 -10.50 22.03 10.14
N LEU A 221 -11.37 21.11 10.59
CA LEU A 221 -11.04 20.17 11.67
C LEU A 221 -9.98 19.17 11.23
N THR A 222 -10.10 18.58 10.04
CA THR A 222 -9.10 17.62 9.53
C THR A 222 -7.74 18.31 9.33
N GLY A 223 -7.73 19.48 8.71
CA GLY A 223 -6.51 20.27 8.51
C GLY A 223 -5.92 20.77 9.82
N GLY A 224 -6.74 21.25 10.75
CA GLY A 224 -6.31 21.73 12.07
C GLY A 224 -5.72 20.63 12.95
N LEU A 225 -6.38 19.46 13.02
CA LEU A 225 -5.84 18.28 13.72
C LEU A 225 -4.55 17.80 13.07
N GLY A 226 -4.52 17.73 11.72
CA GLY A 226 -3.32 17.38 10.98
C GLY A 226 -2.16 18.34 11.27
N ALA A 227 -2.41 19.65 11.20
CA ALA A 227 -1.40 20.65 11.50
C ALA A 227 -0.90 20.61 12.96
N ALA A 228 -1.80 20.43 13.92
CA ALA A 228 -1.45 20.31 15.33
C ALA A 228 -0.55 19.10 15.61
N LEU A 229 -0.90 17.93 15.02
CA LEU A 229 -0.07 16.72 15.12
C LEU A 229 1.28 16.90 14.42
N TYR A 230 1.30 17.53 13.24
CA TYR A 230 2.54 17.83 12.52
C TYR A 230 3.48 18.68 13.38
N LEU A 231 2.97 19.81 13.90
CA LEU A 231 3.76 20.72 14.74
C LEU A 231 4.21 20.07 16.05
N GLY A 232 3.36 19.22 16.63
CA GLY A 232 3.70 18.45 17.83
C GLY A 232 4.85 17.48 17.59
N LEU A 233 4.76 16.68 16.52
CA LEU A 233 5.81 15.72 16.12
C LEU A 233 7.10 16.44 15.70
N GLU A 234 6.98 17.53 14.95
CA GLU A 234 8.12 18.34 14.52
C GLU A 234 8.93 18.87 15.72
N ARG A 235 8.23 19.43 16.71
CA ARG A 235 8.88 19.90 17.95
C ARG A 235 9.47 18.75 18.78
N ALA A 236 8.71 17.67 18.94
CA ALA A 236 9.15 16.50 19.71
C ALA A 236 10.37 15.80 19.12
N THR A 237 10.60 15.94 17.80
CA THR A 237 11.70 15.30 17.07
C THR A 237 12.78 16.28 16.59
N ASN A 238 12.73 17.55 17.04
CA ASN A 238 13.70 18.59 16.66
C ASN A 238 13.89 18.70 15.14
N GLY A 239 12.79 18.76 14.38
CA GLY A 239 12.84 18.81 12.91
C GLY A 239 12.90 17.43 12.23
N GLY A 240 13.02 16.36 12.99
CA GLY A 240 13.15 15.01 12.45
C GLY A 240 11.91 14.54 11.70
N PHE A 241 10.71 14.95 12.12
CA PHE A 241 9.49 14.54 11.46
C PHE A 241 9.42 15.07 10.02
N SER A 242 9.59 16.36 9.80
CA SER A 242 9.58 16.94 8.45
C SER A 242 10.74 16.43 7.58
N PHE A 243 11.93 16.25 8.17
CA PHE A 243 13.04 15.66 7.44
C PHE A 243 12.68 14.28 6.88
N ASN A 244 12.17 13.37 7.72
CA ASN A 244 11.85 12.00 7.32
C ASN A 244 10.64 11.91 6.38
N ILE A 245 9.55 12.66 6.67
CA ILE A 245 8.27 12.51 5.94
C ILE A 245 8.27 13.34 4.65
N VAL A 246 8.95 14.48 4.62
CA VAL A 246 8.96 15.38 3.46
C VAL A 246 10.29 15.32 2.74
N SER A 247 11.38 15.79 3.38
CA SER A 247 12.65 16.02 2.69
C SER A 247 13.26 14.73 2.13
N ALA A 248 13.27 13.66 2.92
CA ALA A 248 13.83 12.36 2.50
C ALA A 248 12.94 11.62 1.49
N ASN A 249 11.68 12.04 1.32
CA ASN A 249 10.75 11.47 0.34
C ASN A 249 10.68 12.22 -1.00
N LEU A 250 11.47 13.27 -1.18
CA LEU A 250 11.56 14.03 -2.44
C LEU A 250 12.49 13.31 -3.44
N ASN A 251 12.05 12.22 -4.01
CA ASN A 251 12.78 11.49 -5.04
C ASN A 251 12.43 12.03 -6.43
N ASP A 252 13.32 11.78 -7.39
CA ASP A 252 13.12 12.18 -8.77
C ASP A 252 11.84 11.61 -9.37
N TYR A 253 11.23 12.36 -10.27
CA TYR A 253 10.01 11.96 -10.97
C TYR A 253 10.35 11.50 -12.39
N GLN A 254 9.91 10.31 -12.75
CA GLN A 254 10.11 9.70 -14.05
C GLN A 254 8.76 9.52 -14.76
N ALA A 255 8.47 10.37 -15.74
CA ALA A 255 7.22 10.29 -16.50
C ALA A 255 7.09 8.95 -17.25
N GLY A 256 8.20 8.34 -17.68
CA GLY A 256 8.23 7.01 -18.29
C GLY A 256 7.68 5.92 -17.35
N SER A 257 8.01 5.96 -16.07
CA SER A 257 7.45 5.03 -15.07
C SER A 257 5.95 5.19 -14.91
N LEU A 258 5.45 6.45 -14.84
CA LEU A 258 4.02 6.71 -14.81
C LEU A 258 3.31 6.11 -16.04
N VAL A 259 3.84 6.38 -17.25
CA VAL A 259 3.26 5.85 -18.50
C VAL A 259 3.25 4.33 -18.50
N ALA A 260 4.33 3.68 -18.05
CA ALA A 260 4.41 2.22 -17.95
C ALA A 260 3.31 1.66 -17.03
N TYR A 261 3.18 2.19 -15.80
CA TYR A 261 2.12 1.75 -14.87
C TYR A 261 0.71 1.99 -15.41
N LEU A 262 0.45 3.12 -16.07
CA LEU A 262 -0.86 3.39 -16.67
C LEU A 262 -1.14 2.44 -17.85
N THR A 263 -0.13 2.12 -18.64
CA THR A 263 -0.24 1.13 -19.73
C THR A 263 -0.53 -0.25 -19.16
N ASP A 264 0.15 -0.67 -18.11
CA ASP A 264 -0.09 -1.96 -17.45
C ASP A 264 -1.53 -2.05 -16.92
N VAL A 265 -2.02 -1.00 -16.23
CA VAL A 265 -3.41 -0.95 -15.74
C VAL A 265 -4.41 -1.00 -16.89
N TRP A 266 -4.17 -0.26 -17.98
CA TRP A 266 -5.03 -0.25 -19.15
C TRP A 266 -5.06 -1.62 -19.84
N THR A 267 -3.90 -2.24 -20.07
CA THR A 267 -3.80 -3.54 -20.75
C THR A 267 -4.37 -4.67 -19.90
N LEU A 268 -4.29 -4.55 -18.58
CA LEU A 268 -4.77 -5.57 -17.66
C LEU A 268 -6.30 -5.58 -17.50
N MET A 269 -6.96 -4.40 -17.53
CA MET A 269 -8.41 -4.31 -17.28
C MET A 269 -9.13 -3.29 -18.19
N PRO A 270 -9.03 -3.41 -19.53
CA PRO A 270 -9.55 -2.42 -20.47
C PRO A 270 -11.08 -2.27 -20.42
N LEU A 271 -11.83 -3.37 -20.30
CA LEU A 271 -13.29 -3.33 -20.26
C LEU A 271 -13.81 -2.74 -18.95
N THR A 272 -13.15 -3.04 -17.84
CA THR A 272 -13.46 -2.43 -16.55
C THR A 272 -13.26 -0.91 -16.60
N LEU A 273 -12.13 -0.45 -17.12
CA LEU A 273 -11.85 0.98 -17.27
C LEU A 273 -12.80 1.68 -18.25
N ALA A 274 -13.15 1.01 -19.35
CA ALA A 274 -14.17 1.53 -20.27
C ALA A 274 -15.54 1.66 -19.59
N GLY A 275 -15.95 0.68 -18.77
CA GLY A 275 -17.17 0.72 -17.97
C GLY A 275 -17.17 1.87 -16.95
N VAL A 276 -16.05 2.11 -16.27
CA VAL A 276 -15.84 3.24 -15.35
C VAL A 276 -15.96 4.57 -16.12
N GLY A 277 -15.29 4.68 -17.27
CA GLY A 277 -15.39 5.87 -18.15
C GLY A 277 -16.82 6.14 -18.60
N LEU A 278 -17.53 5.10 -19.04
CA LEU A 278 -18.94 5.18 -19.43
C LEU A 278 -19.81 5.69 -18.26
N PHE A 279 -19.60 5.17 -17.05
CA PHE A 279 -20.30 5.62 -15.86
C PHE A 279 -20.01 7.11 -15.56
N LEU A 280 -18.74 7.51 -15.60
CA LEU A 280 -18.36 8.89 -15.30
C LEU A 280 -18.95 9.92 -16.30
N VAL A 281 -19.00 9.54 -17.58
CA VAL A 281 -19.51 10.44 -18.65
C VAL A 281 -21.03 10.50 -18.68
N LEU A 282 -21.71 9.36 -18.58
CA LEU A 282 -23.16 9.30 -18.79
C LEU A 282 -23.98 9.48 -17.51
N ALA A 283 -23.53 8.98 -16.36
CA ALA A 283 -24.32 8.98 -15.13
C ALA A 283 -24.80 10.37 -14.67
N PRO A 284 -24.04 11.48 -14.84
CA PRO A 284 -24.51 12.82 -14.49
C PRO A 284 -25.73 13.29 -15.32
N TRP A 285 -25.76 12.94 -16.62
CA TRP A 285 -26.87 13.30 -17.50
C TRP A 285 -28.18 12.60 -17.12
N PHE A 286 -28.09 11.46 -16.46
CA PHE A 286 -29.24 10.69 -15.97
C PHE A 286 -29.52 10.92 -14.48
N GLY A 287 -28.88 11.90 -13.84
CA GLY A 287 -29.13 12.27 -12.45
C GLY A 287 -28.75 11.19 -11.44
N VAL A 288 -27.78 10.31 -11.76
CA VAL A 288 -27.36 9.20 -10.88
C VAL A 288 -26.68 9.74 -9.63
N ARG A 289 -27.33 9.62 -8.47
CA ARG A 289 -26.88 10.21 -7.21
C ARG A 289 -25.47 9.74 -6.79
N SER A 290 -25.17 8.45 -6.97
CA SER A 290 -23.88 7.85 -6.59
C SER A 290 -22.70 8.45 -7.36
N TRP A 291 -22.94 9.00 -8.57
CA TRP A 291 -21.90 9.58 -9.41
C TRP A 291 -21.06 10.65 -8.67
N ARG A 292 -21.71 11.51 -7.90
CA ARG A 292 -21.00 12.63 -7.22
C ARG A 292 -19.93 12.15 -6.24
N LEU A 293 -20.24 11.11 -5.44
CA LEU A 293 -19.25 10.55 -4.52
C LEU A 293 -18.15 9.81 -5.30
N VAL A 294 -18.55 8.95 -6.25
CA VAL A 294 -17.61 8.15 -7.03
C VAL A 294 -16.65 9.00 -7.83
N ALA A 295 -17.17 10.02 -8.54
CA ALA A 295 -16.35 10.93 -9.34
C ALA A 295 -15.38 11.75 -8.49
N SER A 296 -15.83 12.28 -7.34
CA SER A 296 -14.95 13.04 -6.45
C SER A 296 -13.89 12.18 -5.81
N TYR A 297 -14.21 10.94 -5.44
CA TYR A 297 -13.23 9.99 -4.91
C TYR A 297 -12.19 9.62 -5.99
N LEU A 298 -12.66 9.28 -7.21
CA LEU A 298 -11.78 8.95 -8.35
C LEU A 298 -10.88 10.12 -8.72
N LEU A 299 -11.39 11.35 -8.72
CA LEU A 299 -10.57 12.54 -9.00
C LEU A 299 -9.39 12.63 -8.02
N GLY A 300 -9.66 12.53 -6.73
CA GLY A 300 -8.61 12.55 -5.72
C GLY A 300 -7.65 11.35 -5.82
N ALA A 301 -8.19 10.16 -6.12
CA ALA A 301 -7.40 8.94 -6.29
C ALA A 301 -6.49 8.99 -7.52
N VAL A 302 -6.97 9.55 -8.64
CA VAL A 302 -6.14 9.79 -9.84
C VAL A 302 -5.01 10.75 -9.53
N VAL A 303 -5.31 11.91 -8.92
CA VAL A 303 -4.27 12.90 -8.58
C VAL A 303 -3.24 12.32 -7.62
N SER A 304 -3.65 11.58 -6.59
CA SER A 304 -2.74 10.86 -5.69
C SER A 304 -1.93 9.80 -6.44
N GLY A 305 -2.57 9.04 -7.33
CA GLY A 305 -1.96 7.98 -8.14
C GLY A 305 -0.90 8.49 -9.12
N LEU A 306 -0.98 9.74 -9.61
CA LEU A 306 0.05 10.32 -10.48
C LEU A 306 1.44 10.33 -9.81
N THR A 307 1.49 10.32 -8.49
CA THR A 307 2.77 10.25 -7.74
C THR A 307 3.50 8.92 -7.88
N ILE A 308 2.91 7.91 -8.55
CA ILE A 308 3.56 6.63 -8.87
C ILE A 308 4.77 6.81 -9.80
N GLY A 309 4.86 7.91 -10.55
CA GLY A 309 6.04 8.22 -11.36
C GLY A 309 7.30 8.57 -10.56
N LYS A 310 7.20 8.71 -9.23
CA LYS A 310 8.34 8.99 -8.36
C LYS A 310 9.21 7.73 -8.20
N VAL A 311 10.54 7.88 -8.30
CA VAL A 311 11.51 6.79 -8.09
C VAL A 311 11.28 6.14 -6.71
N GLY A 312 11.18 4.81 -6.69
CA GLY A 312 10.87 4.02 -5.49
C GLY A 312 9.38 3.85 -5.21
N SER A 313 8.49 4.41 -6.04
CA SER A 313 7.06 4.11 -5.97
C SER A 313 6.74 2.71 -6.50
N ASN A 314 5.63 2.14 -6.05
CA ASN A 314 5.17 0.83 -6.48
C ASN A 314 3.63 0.85 -6.64
N VAL A 315 3.03 -0.26 -7.05
CA VAL A 315 1.59 -0.42 -7.33
C VAL A 315 0.66 -0.04 -6.17
N ASN A 316 1.16 0.04 -4.94
CA ASN A 316 0.40 0.50 -3.78
C ASN A 316 -0.13 1.95 -3.91
N TYR A 317 0.45 2.77 -4.78
CA TYR A 317 -0.07 4.09 -5.12
C TYR A 317 -1.38 4.03 -5.91
N LEU A 318 -1.73 2.87 -6.48
CA LEU A 318 -2.97 2.64 -7.23
C LEU A 318 -4.10 2.03 -6.38
N ILE A 319 -3.88 1.78 -5.08
CA ILE A 319 -4.89 1.14 -4.21
C ILE A 319 -6.15 2.02 -4.07
N GLU A 320 -6.00 3.34 -3.87
CA GLU A 320 -7.15 4.25 -3.82
C GLU A 320 -7.89 4.33 -5.17
N LEU A 321 -7.15 4.28 -6.30
CA LEU A 321 -7.76 4.17 -7.62
C LEU A 321 -8.59 2.88 -7.74
N GLY A 322 -8.08 1.76 -7.23
CA GLY A 322 -8.81 0.48 -7.15
C GLY A 322 -10.13 0.60 -6.39
N VAL A 323 -10.17 1.34 -5.28
CA VAL A 323 -11.43 1.64 -4.57
C VAL A 323 -12.40 2.43 -5.46
N GLY A 324 -11.92 3.47 -6.13
CA GLY A 324 -12.74 4.27 -7.03
C GLY A 324 -13.34 3.44 -8.16
N VAL A 325 -12.54 2.54 -8.75
CA VAL A 325 -12.98 1.56 -9.75
C VAL A 325 -14.06 0.64 -9.18
N SER A 326 -13.85 0.07 -7.99
CA SER A 326 -14.80 -0.83 -7.34
C SER A 326 -16.13 -0.15 -7.01
N LEU A 327 -16.10 1.10 -6.55
CA LEU A 327 -17.29 1.93 -6.34
C LEU A 327 -18.01 2.22 -7.67
N ALA A 328 -17.28 2.49 -8.75
CA ALA A 328 -17.85 2.75 -10.07
C ALA A 328 -18.49 1.49 -10.66
N ILE A 329 -17.86 0.31 -10.55
CA ILE A 329 -18.44 -0.98 -10.98
C ILE A 329 -19.80 -1.22 -10.32
N GLY A 330 -19.85 -1.14 -8.97
CA GLY A 330 -21.09 -1.34 -8.25
C GLY A 330 -22.15 -0.31 -8.60
N ALA A 331 -21.78 0.97 -8.69
CA ALA A 331 -22.71 2.05 -9.06
C ALA A 331 -23.24 1.92 -10.51
N LEU A 332 -22.38 1.51 -11.46
CA LEU A 332 -22.75 1.25 -12.86
C LEU A 332 -23.77 0.11 -12.96
N LEU A 333 -23.52 -1.01 -12.30
CA LEU A 333 -24.42 -2.14 -12.30
C LEU A 333 -25.78 -1.81 -11.67
N ALA A 334 -25.80 -1.12 -10.53
CA ALA A 334 -27.03 -0.65 -9.92
C ALA A 334 -27.81 0.28 -10.83
N TRP A 335 -27.14 1.22 -11.49
CA TRP A 335 -27.76 2.16 -12.42
C TRP A 335 -28.36 1.46 -13.65
N GLN A 336 -27.69 0.42 -14.18
CA GLN A 336 -28.13 -0.31 -15.37
C GLN A 336 -29.15 -1.41 -15.05
N ARG A 337 -29.40 -1.75 -13.79
CA ARG A 337 -30.32 -2.84 -13.40
C ARG A 337 -31.72 -2.78 -14.05
N PRO A 338 -32.38 -1.61 -14.22
CA PRO A 338 -33.67 -1.55 -14.94
C PRO A 338 -33.55 -1.89 -16.43
N ARG A 339 -32.37 -1.72 -17.02
CA ARG A 339 -32.09 -1.99 -18.44
C ARG A 339 -31.47 -3.37 -18.60
N ARG A 340 -32.27 -4.43 -18.49
CA ARG A 340 -31.84 -5.83 -18.37
C ARG A 340 -30.74 -6.27 -19.36
N VAL A 341 -30.86 -5.90 -20.65
CA VAL A 341 -29.86 -6.26 -21.68
C VAL A 341 -28.53 -5.55 -21.40
N ALA A 342 -28.54 -4.24 -21.19
CA ALA A 342 -27.32 -3.47 -20.89
C ALA A 342 -26.66 -3.97 -19.60
N HIS A 343 -27.44 -4.22 -18.53
CA HIS A 343 -26.95 -4.77 -17.28
C HIS A 343 -26.27 -6.13 -17.47
N ALA A 344 -26.93 -7.05 -18.20
CA ALA A 344 -26.38 -8.38 -18.46
C ALA A 344 -25.09 -8.31 -19.30
N THR A 345 -25.06 -7.49 -20.34
CA THR A 345 -23.86 -7.27 -21.17
C THR A 345 -22.71 -6.74 -20.34
N ILE A 346 -22.95 -5.70 -19.54
CA ILE A 346 -21.91 -5.09 -18.68
C ILE A 346 -21.41 -6.11 -17.65
N ALA A 347 -22.31 -6.87 -16.99
CA ALA A 347 -21.93 -7.89 -16.05
C ALA A 347 -21.05 -8.98 -16.68
N LEU A 348 -21.36 -9.41 -17.92
CA LEU A 348 -20.56 -10.41 -18.63
C LEU A 348 -19.18 -9.87 -19.04
N LEU A 349 -19.11 -8.62 -19.54
CA LEU A 349 -17.86 -7.98 -19.91
C LEU A 349 -16.95 -7.80 -18.69
N LEU A 350 -17.51 -7.35 -17.56
CA LEU A 350 -16.78 -7.26 -16.31
C LEU A 350 -16.33 -8.62 -15.78
N ALA A 351 -17.16 -9.67 -15.90
CA ALA A 351 -16.81 -11.03 -15.51
C ALA A 351 -15.61 -11.54 -16.31
N LEU A 352 -15.63 -11.35 -17.64
CA LEU A 352 -14.53 -11.73 -18.51
C LEU A 352 -13.24 -10.98 -18.15
N ASP A 353 -13.33 -9.67 -18.04
CA ASP A 353 -12.17 -8.80 -17.77
C ASP A 353 -11.54 -9.12 -16.42
N LEU A 354 -12.34 -9.20 -15.35
CA LEU A 354 -11.86 -9.52 -14.00
C LEU A 354 -11.35 -10.97 -13.88
N ALA A 355 -11.93 -11.92 -14.62
CA ALA A 355 -11.38 -13.28 -14.69
C ALA A 355 -9.98 -13.28 -15.31
N LEU A 356 -9.78 -12.55 -16.42
CA LEU A 356 -8.48 -12.40 -17.05
C LEU A 356 -7.48 -11.70 -16.13
N VAL A 357 -7.91 -10.64 -15.42
CA VAL A 357 -7.11 -9.93 -14.40
C VAL A 357 -6.60 -10.90 -13.33
N VAL A 358 -7.47 -11.74 -12.78
CA VAL A 358 -7.11 -12.68 -11.72
C VAL A 358 -6.16 -13.78 -12.22
N LEU A 359 -6.39 -14.28 -13.45
CA LEU A 359 -5.59 -15.35 -14.05
C LEU A 359 -4.22 -14.87 -14.52
N ALA A 360 -4.15 -13.67 -15.12
CA ALA A 360 -2.94 -13.11 -15.71
C ALA A 360 -2.12 -12.22 -14.75
N SER A 361 -2.53 -12.05 -13.49
CA SER A 361 -1.86 -11.15 -12.54
C SER A 361 -0.40 -11.55 -12.28
N PRO A 362 0.60 -10.75 -12.67
CA PRO A 362 2.00 -11.03 -12.41
C PRO A 362 2.34 -10.98 -10.90
N TYR A 363 1.59 -10.22 -10.12
CA TYR A 363 1.81 -10.05 -8.68
C TYR A 363 1.59 -11.33 -7.89
N ARG A 364 0.66 -12.17 -8.32
CA ARG A 364 0.44 -13.48 -7.72
C ARG A 364 1.64 -14.41 -7.94
N THR A 365 2.25 -14.35 -9.10
CA THR A 365 3.49 -15.07 -9.41
C THR A 365 4.62 -14.60 -8.51
N VAL A 366 4.80 -13.28 -8.32
CA VAL A 366 5.81 -12.73 -7.41
C VAL A 366 5.62 -13.25 -5.98
N THR A 367 4.37 -13.21 -5.47
CA THR A 367 4.05 -13.75 -4.13
C THR A 367 4.46 -15.23 -4.01
N HIS A 368 4.10 -16.05 -4.99
CA HIS A 368 4.40 -17.49 -4.96
C HIS A 368 5.90 -17.79 -5.10
N VAL A 369 6.63 -16.99 -5.88
CA VAL A 369 8.10 -17.10 -5.98
C VAL A 369 8.72 -16.80 -4.61
N ARG A 370 8.34 -15.70 -3.97
CA ARG A 370 8.85 -15.33 -2.63
C ARG A 370 8.53 -16.40 -1.57
N LEU A 371 7.33 -16.95 -1.57
CA LEU A 371 6.97 -18.02 -0.64
C LEU A 371 7.83 -19.30 -0.82
N LYS A 372 8.32 -19.57 -2.03
CA LYS A 372 9.24 -20.69 -2.31
C LYS A 372 10.69 -20.42 -1.87
N GLN A 373 11.07 -19.16 -1.69
CA GLN A 373 12.41 -18.76 -1.24
C GLN A 373 12.62 -18.85 0.28
N GLY A 374 11.75 -19.54 1.01
CA GLY A 374 11.84 -19.66 2.47
C GLY A 374 13.14 -20.31 2.95
N GLU A 375 13.68 -21.28 2.21
CA GLU A 375 14.96 -21.94 2.56
C GLU A 375 16.16 -21.01 2.34
N GLU A 376 16.14 -20.22 1.25
CA GLU A 376 17.14 -19.18 1.01
C GLU A 376 17.13 -18.12 2.11
N ALA A 377 15.93 -17.63 2.49
CA ALA A 377 15.78 -16.67 3.58
C ALA A 377 16.24 -17.23 4.93
N ARG A 378 15.98 -18.52 5.22
CA ARG A 378 16.48 -19.21 6.42
C ARG A 378 18.01 -19.22 6.44
N ARG A 379 18.63 -19.60 5.33
CA ARG A 379 20.09 -19.63 5.23
C ARG A 379 20.71 -18.23 5.38
N LEU A 380 20.10 -17.20 4.78
CA LEU A 380 20.55 -15.81 4.97
C LEU A 380 20.39 -15.35 6.43
N LEU A 381 19.31 -15.75 7.10
CA LEU A 381 19.14 -15.47 8.53
C LEU A 381 20.21 -16.14 9.37
N GLU A 382 20.64 -17.36 9.04
CA GLU A 382 21.78 -18.04 9.69
C GLU A 382 23.08 -17.27 9.47
N VAL A 383 23.33 -16.77 8.25
CA VAL A 383 24.49 -15.91 7.95
C VAL A 383 24.48 -14.65 8.82
N VAL A 384 23.30 -14.01 8.95
CA VAL A 384 23.12 -12.84 9.83
C VAL A 384 23.38 -13.21 11.28
N HIS A 385 22.82 -14.32 11.77
CA HIS A 385 22.95 -14.79 13.15
C HIS A 385 24.40 -15.08 13.53
N GLN A 386 25.16 -15.74 12.65
CA GLN A 386 26.54 -16.12 12.88
C GLN A 386 27.53 -14.96 12.72
N ALA A 387 27.12 -13.82 12.17
CA ALA A 387 28.00 -12.69 11.97
C ALA A 387 28.47 -12.09 13.31
N PRO A 388 29.78 -11.93 13.58
CA PRO A 388 30.30 -11.50 14.89
C PRO A 388 30.14 -10.00 15.15
N GLY A 389 29.54 -9.24 14.21
CA GLY A 389 29.40 -7.77 14.30
C GLY A 389 28.21 -7.25 13.48
N ALA A 390 28.24 -5.97 13.15
CA ALA A 390 27.19 -5.32 12.39
C ALA A 390 27.06 -5.94 10.99
N VAL A 391 25.80 -6.08 10.52
CA VAL A 391 25.47 -6.57 9.20
C VAL A 391 24.68 -5.50 8.46
N VAL A 392 25.01 -5.32 7.19
CA VAL A 392 24.27 -4.47 6.27
C VAL A 392 23.64 -5.33 5.18
N ALA A 393 22.39 -5.10 4.86
CA ALA A 393 21.67 -5.81 3.81
C ALA A 393 20.77 -4.85 3.04
N ASP A 394 20.52 -5.15 1.77
CA ASP A 394 19.57 -4.39 0.97
C ASP A 394 18.17 -5.06 0.96
N GLU A 395 17.84 -5.90 -0.02
CA GLU A 395 16.52 -6.57 -0.10
C GLU A 395 16.20 -7.36 1.16
N ASP A 396 17.21 -8.00 1.74
CA ASP A 396 17.08 -8.90 2.88
C ASP A 396 17.26 -8.21 4.25
N MET A 397 17.29 -6.85 4.29
CA MET A 397 17.45 -6.12 5.56
C MET A 397 16.38 -6.45 6.61
N GLY A 398 15.21 -6.93 6.16
CA GLY A 398 14.15 -7.40 7.06
C GLY A 398 14.54 -8.63 7.91
N LEU A 399 15.62 -9.34 7.58
CA LEU A 399 16.15 -10.41 8.40
C LEU A 399 16.86 -9.88 9.68
N LEU A 400 17.38 -8.66 9.64
CA LEU A 400 18.10 -8.06 10.77
C LEU A 400 17.19 -7.92 12.01
N PRO A 401 16.01 -7.28 11.96
CA PRO A 401 15.14 -7.19 13.13
C PRO A 401 14.62 -8.55 13.59
N LEU A 402 14.50 -9.57 12.72
CA LEU A 402 14.16 -10.94 13.14
C LEU A 402 15.24 -11.55 14.04
N ASP A 403 16.51 -11.26 13.77
CA ASP A 403 17.66 -11.63 14.62
C ASP A 403 17.91 -10.61 15.76
N ARG A 404 16.96 -9.72 16.04
CA ARG A 404 17.06 -8.66 17.04
C ARG A 404 18.22 -7.68 16.81
N ARG A 405 18.72 -7.59 15.58
CA ARG A 405 19.75 -6.64 15.17
C ARG A 405 19.10 -5.36 14.62
N PRO A 406 19.68 -4.19 14.89
CA PRO A 406 19.19 -2.95 14.33
C PRO A 406 19.46 -2.88 12.82
N ILE A 407 18.58 -2.25 12.07
CA ILE A 407 18.88 -1.81 10.70
C ILE A 407 19.78 -0.59 10.82
N VAL A 408 21.05 -0.74 10.48
CA VAL A 408 22.05 0.35 10.55
C VAL A 408 22.13 1.19 9.28
N PHE A 409 21.65 0.64 8.16
CA PHE A 409 21.66 1.31 6.86
C PHE A 409 20.44 0.89 6.03
N GLN A 410 19.74 1.88 5.46
CA GLN A 410 18.65 1.67 4.48
C GLN A 410 19.16 2.04 3.09
N PRO A 411 19.58 1.06 2.30
CA PRO A 411 20.33 1.30 1.07
C PRO A 411 19.61 2.17 0.06
N PHE A 412 18.33 1.94 -0.21
CA PHE A 412 17.59 2.72 -1.21
C PHE A 412 17.48 4.19 -0.79
N GLU A 413 16.96 4.45 0.41
CA GLU A 413 16.72 5.81 0.90
C GLU A 413 18.01 6.62 0.99
N MET A 414 19.07 6.01 1.52
CA MET A 414 20.36 6.67 1.70
C MET A 414 21.04 6.92 0.34
N THR A 415 20.92 6.01 -0.61
CA THR A 415 21.44 6.22 -1.97
C THR A 415 20.72 7.37 -2.69
N GLN A 416 19.39 7.49 -2.55
CA GLN A 416 18.65 8.62 -3.13
C GLN A 416 19.09 9.95 -2.50
N LEU A 417 19.28 9.99 -1.18
CA LEU A 417 19.76 11.17 -0.47
C LEU A 417 21.21 11.54 -0.86
N ALA A 418 22.10 10.56 -1.04
CA ALA A 418 23.47 10.78 -1.49
C ALA A 418 23.49 11.39 -2.90
N ARG A 419 22.75 10.81 -3.85
CA ARG A 419 22.68 11.29 -5.24
C ARG A 419 22.13 12.69 -5.38
N THR A 420 21.20 13.07 -4.50
CA THR A 420 20.62 14.42 -4.48
C THR A 420 21.41 15.41 -3.60
N GLY A 421 22.57 15.02 -3.07
CA GLY A 421 23.41 15.88 -2.22
C GLY A 421 22.81 16.21 -0.84
N ARG A 422 21.75 15.51 -0.41
CA ARG A 422 21.06 15.74 0.86
C ARG A 422 21.66 14.94 2.01
N TRP A 423 22.56 14.03 1.73
CA TRP A 423 23.32 13.25 2.69
C TRP A 423 24.76 13.09 2.23
N ASN A 424 25.71 13.41 3.13
CA ASN A 424 27.12 13.13 2.92
C ASN A 424 27.38 11.65 3.25
N GLN A 425 27.65 10.84 2.22
CA GLN A 425 27.92 9.41 2.37
C GLN A 425 29.31 9.09 2.94
N ARG A 426 30.20 10.07 3.06
CA ARG A 426 31.58 9.86 3.49
C ARG A 426 31.74 9.07 4.81
N PRO A 427 30.99 9.36 5.88
CA PRO A 427 31.07 8.58 7.11
C PRO A 427 30.76 7.09 6.91
N PHE A 428 29.77 6.76 6.09
CA PHE A 428 29.44 5.37 5.76
C PHE A 428 30.50 4.70 4.88
N LEU A 429 31.07 5.41 3.91
CA LEU A 429 32.21 4.93 3.13
C LEU A 429 33.41 4.63 4.02
N ASP A 430 33.71 5.50 5.00
CA ASP A 430 34.79 5.28 5.96
C ASP A 430 34.53 4.05 6.84
N GLU A 431 33.24 3.73 7.13
CA GLU A 431 32.87 2.46 7.82
C GLU A 431 33.13 1.24 6.94
N ILE A 432 32.84 1.29 5.64
CA ILE A 432 33.17 0.22 4.69
C ILE A 432 34.70 0.07 4.59
N GLU A 433 35.45 1.19 4.44
CA GLU A 433 36.89 1.17 4.28
C GLU A 433 37.64 0.55 5.48
N ARG A 434 37.16 0.78 6.70
CA ARG A 434 37.72 0.18 7.91
C ARG A 434 37.13 -1.20 8.24
N GLN A 435 36.35 -1.79 7.33
CA GLN A 435 35.73 -3.10 7.48
C GLN A 435 34.84 -3.23 8.74
N ALA A 436 34.08 -2.18 9.06
CA ALA A 436 33.24 -2.14 10.25
C ALA A 436 32.06 -3.16 10.25
N PHE A 437 31.75 -3.73 9.10
CA PHE A 437 30.64 -4.67 8.93
C PHE A 437 31.18 -6.11 8.83
N ALA A 438 30.63 -7.01 9.64
CA ALA A 438 30.97 -8.43 9.61
C ALA A 438 30.44 -9.13 8.36
N ALA A 439 29.35 -8.62 7.77
CA ALA A 439 28.83 -9.06 6.48
C ALA A 439 28.06 -7.92 5.78
N ILE A 440 28.10 -7.92 4.44
CA ILE A 440 27.29 -7.08 3.59
C ILE A 440 26.55 -7.99 2.60
N LEU A 441 25.21 -7.89 2.57
CA LEU A 441 24.33 -8.69 1.73
C LEU A 441 23.77 -7.81 0.60
N ILE A 442 24.07 -8.18 -0.65
CA ILE A 442 23.65 -7.43 -1.83
C ILE A 442 22.80 -8.32 -2.72
N TYR A 443 21.55 -7.94 -2.93
CA TYR A 443 20.63 -8.64 -3.82
C TYR A 443 20.87 -8.24 -5.27
N ARG A 444 21.21 -9.21 -6.13
CA ARG A 444 21.50 -8.99 -7.55
C ARG A 444 20.60 -9.82 -8.44
N ILE A 445 19.80 -9.16 -9.25
CA ILE A 445 19.02 -9.81 -10.31
C ILE A 445 19.83 -9.73 -11.59
N PRO A 446 20.06 -10.85 -12.30
CA PRO A 446 20.66 -10.83 -13.64
C PRO A 446 19.89 -9.89 -14.56
N ASP A 447 20.57 -9.13 -15.37
CA ASP A 447 20.03 -8.21 -16.38
C ASP A 447 19.17 -7.05 -15.85
N LEU A 448 18.94 -6.97 -14.52
CA LEU A 448 18.22 -5.88 -13.89
C LEU A 448 19.10 -5.18 -12.83
N PRO A 449 19.60 -3.97 -13.07
CA PRO A 449 20.56 -3.30 -12.17
C PRO A 449 19.87 -2.69 -10.93
N LEU A 450 18.97 -3.44 -10.27
CA LEU A 450 18.24 -3.00 -9.09
C LEU A 450 19.16 -2.59 -7.94
N HIS A 451 20.29 -3.29 -7.76
CA HIS A 451 21.31 -2.96 -6.76
C HIS A 451 21.88 -1.55 -6.96
N ARG A 452 21.93 -1.02 -8.18
CA ARG A 452 22.38 0.36 -8.43
C ARG A 452 21.39 1.43 -7.94
N LEU A 453 20.13 1.11 -7.73
CA LEU A 453 19.17 2.02 -7.07
C LEU A 453 19.38 2.07 -5.55
N ARG A 454 20.09 1.09 -4.99
CA ARG A 454 20.30 0.88 -3.56
C ARG A 454 21.72 1.17 -3.09
N TRP A 455 22.67 1.20 -3.98
CA TRP A 455 24.08 1.44 -3.69
C TRP A 455 24.64 2.47 -4.68
N THR A 456 25.46 3.39 -4.19
CA THR A 456 26.23 4.28 -5.08
C THR A 456 27.41 3.53 -5.67
N ASP A 457 27.97 4.02 -6.77
CA ASP A 457 29.14 3.39 -7.39
C ASP A 457 30.36 3.46 -6.44
N GLU A 458 30.47 4.53 -5.63
CA GLU A 458 31.50 4.65 -4.60
C GLU A 458 31.37 3.60 -3.49
N MET A 459 30.13 3.32 -3.04
CA MET A 459 29.88 2.26 -2.05
C MET A 459 30.25 0.88 -2.61
N LEU A 460 29.82 0.56 -3.84
CA LEU A 460 30.15 -0.70 -4.48
C LEU A 460 31.66 -0.85 -4.67
N THR A 461 32.35 0.21 -5.12
CA THR A 461 33.81 0.22 -5.27
C THR A 461 34.53 0.00 -3.94
N ALA A 462 34.06 0.63 -2.87
CA ALA A 462 34.65 0.45 -1.55
C ALA A 462 34.42 -0.99 -1.04
N ILE A 463 33.23 -1.56 -1.27
CA ILE A 463 32.91 -2.95 -0.93
C ILE A 463 33.84 -3.90 -1.71
N ASP A 464 33.96 -3.76 -3.02
CA ASP A 464 34.80 -4.63 -3.85
C ASP A 464 36.27 -4.57 -3.45
N ARG A 465 36.76 -3.44 -2.95
CA ARG A 465 38.12 -3.24 -2.48
C ARG A 465 38.38 -3.89 -1.10
N ARG A 466 37.45 -3.76 -0.16
CA ARG A 466 37.63 -4.13 1.25
C ARG A 466 36.98 -5.44 1.65
N TYR A 467 36.05 -5.92 0.85
CA TYR A 467 35.32 -7.16 1.13
C TYR A 467 35.55 -8.17 0.00
N VAL A 468 35.30 -9.42 0.29
CA VAL A 468 35.36 -10.52 -0.68
C VAL A 468 34.02 -11.23 -0.70
N LEU A 469 33.57 -11.62 -1.89
CA LEU A 469 32.41 -12.48 -2.03
C LEU A 469 32.70 -13.84 -1.40
N ALA A 470 32.03 -14.12 -0.29
CA ALA A 470 32.22 -15.35 0.47
C ALA A 470 31.29 -16.49 -0.02
N GLU A 471 30.02 -16.14 -0.31
CA GLU A 471 29.03 -17.10 -0.81
C GLU A 471 27.89 -16.38 -1.52
N ARG A 472 27.08 -17.16 -2.27
CA ARG A 472 25.81 -16.72 -2.84
C ARG A 472 24.67 -17.60 -2.32
N VAL A 473 23.58 -16.97 -1.91
CA VAL A 473 22.36 -17.66 -1.47
C VAL A 473 21.21 -17.13 -2.34
N GLY A 474 20.76 -17.93 -3.28
CA GLY A 474 19.83 -17.48 -4.31
C GLY A 474 20.40 -16.29 -5.12
N LEU A 475 19.70 -15.18 -5.08
CA LEU A 475 20.12 -13.93 -5.76
C LEU A 475 20.92 -12.98 -4.83
N THR A 476 21.15 -13.36 -3.58
CA THR A 476 21.87 -12.52 -2.61
C THR A 476 23.34 -12.94 -2.50
N GLU A 477 24.22 -11.99 -2.76
CA GLU A 477 25.67 -12.10 -2.59
C GLU A 477 26.03 -11.68 -1.16
N VAL A 478 26.79 -12.54 -0.47
CA VAL A 478 27.29 -12.32 0.89
C VAL A 478 28.77 -11.95 0.83
N TYR A 479 29.08 -10.73 1.21
CA TYR A 479 30.45 -10.21 1.28
C TYR A 479 30.95 -10.23 2.72
N ARG A 480 32.21 -10.64 2.92
CA ARG A 480 32.89 -10.63 4.23
C ARG A 480 34.19 -9.82 4.16
N PRO A 481 34.68 -9.24 5.26
CA PRO A 481 35.94 -8.51 5.30
C PRO A 481 37.09 -9.31 4.68
N ARG A 482 37.95 -8.67 3.90
CA ARG A 482 39.19 -9.30 3.41
C ARG A 482 40.14 -9.54 4.58
N PRO A 483 40.76 -10.75 4.72
CA PRO A 483 41.81 -10.99 5.71
C PRO A 483 42.99 -10.03 5.48
N GLY A 484 43.49 -9.42 6.56
CA GLY A 484 44.71 -8.58 6.51
C GLY A 484 44.50 -7.15 6.00
N GLY A 485 43.27 -6.61 6.06
CA GLY A 485 42.96 -5.21 5.75
C GLY A 485 43.08 -4.29 6.95
#